data_b82107f6c972cf357604e16a4c922684
#
_entry.id   b82107f6c972cf357604e16a4c922684
#
_cell.length_a   1.000
_cell.length_b   1.000
_cell.length_c   1.000
_cell.angle_alpha   90.00
_cell.angle_beta   90.00
_cell.angle_gamma   90.00
#
_symmetry.space_group_name_H-M   'P 1'
#
loop_
_entity.id
_entity.type
_entity.pdbx_description
1 polymer ?
#
loop_
_entity_poly.entity_id
_entity_poly.type
_entity_poly.pdbx_seq_one_letter_code
_entity_poly.pdbx_strand_id
1 'polypeptide(L)'
;MAKLVVASYCSTFLKPEMLHIYRQVRSLREVTTFVMTKKVENASRFPFDDIERIPRPHTNLLRHGWMKFVERRPPLIYRGEHQLLVSILARRHADMMHIYFGHSGVHLLPFIREWNKPCVVSFHGFDVAKNQKIDDYPGKLRVLFDSVPIVLARSRSLADRLIRFGCPAEKIRINRTGIPLAEFPFVRREFPRDGAWRVLQACRLIDKKGVASAIRAFATFAAKFPRSEFVIAGKGPLQPQLEVLAERLNIASRVHFCGFLSQKDLRWLYHQSHLFIHPSETPADENQEGVPNSILEAMATGLPVIATRHGGIPEAVTENVNGYLSEEHDWENLGQSMIALASSPELYARYSHAAREGVAKNFDQDRLVSGSLVGILNRIIASFD
;
A
#
# COMPACT_ATOMS: atom_id res chain seq x y z
N MET A 1 13.03 17.44 -26.30
CA MET A 1 13.86 17.12 -25.13
C MET A 1 13.88 15.60 -24.93
N ALA A 2 15.01 15.03 -24.56
CA ALA A 2 15.09 13.62 -24.21
C ALA A 2 14.19 13.34 -22.98
N LYS A 3 13.56 12.16 -22.93
CA LYS A 3 12.76 11.77 -21.76
C LYS A 3 13.66 11.54 -20.56
N LEU A 4 13.27 12.03 -19.40
CA LEU A 4 13.92 11.74 -18.12
C LEU A 4 14.03 10.22 -17.89
N VAL A 5 15.21 9.73 -17.52
CA VAL A 5 15.48 8.32 -17.23
C VAL A 5 15.50 8.09 -15.73
N VAL A 6 14.51 7.35 -15.23
CA VAL A 6 14.30 7.07 -13.80
C VAL A 6 14.59 5.62 -13.48
N ALA A 7 15.59 5.36 -12.64
CA ALA A 7 15.84 4.04 -12.09
C ALA A 7 14.93 3.77 -10.89
N SER A 8 13.99 2.84 -11.00
CA SER A 8 13.06 2.43 -9.94
C SER A 8 13.66 1.27 -9.13
N TYR A 9 14.14 1.54 -7.90
CA TYR A 9 14.78 0.52 -7.07
C TYR A 9 13.83 -0.07 -6.03
N CYS A 10 13.69 -1.39 -6.03
CA CYS A 10 13.12 -2.15 -4.91
C CYS A 10 13.86 -3.49 -4.74
N SER A 11 14.12 -3.90 -3.49
CA SER A 11 14.91 -5.11 -3.20
C SER A 11 14.29 -6.40 -3.74
N THR A 12 12.96 -6.51 -3.74
CA THR A 12 12.20 -7.57 -4.38
C THR A 12 11.07 -6.96 -5.19
N PHE A 13 10.97 -7.28 -6.47
CA PHE A 13 9.95 -6.78 -7.36
C PHE A 13 8.89 -7.86 -7.66
N LEU A 14 7.66 -7.45 -7.97
CA LEU A 14 6.49 -8.27 -8.31
C LEU A 14 5.98 -9.17 -7.17
N LYS A 15 6.13 -8.75 -5.91
CA LYS A 15 5.40 -9.38 -4.81
C LYS A 15 3.90 -9.02 -4.91
N PRO A 16 2.98 -9.97 -4.69
CA PRO A 16 1.55 -9.71 -4.74
C PRO A 16 1.09 -8.59 -3.79
N GLU A 17 1.72 -8.50 -2.62
CA GLU A 17 1.42 -7.45 -1.62
C GLU A 17 1.92 -6.06 -2.04
N MET A 18 2.80 -6.00 -3.05
CA MET A 18 3.40 -4.77 -3.58
C MET A 18 2.88 -4.42 -4.99
N LEU A 19 1.69 -4.90 -5.36
CA LEU A 19 1.07 -4.65 -6.65
C LEU A 19 0.99 -3.15 -7.01
N HIS A 20 0.85 -2.29 -6.02
CA HIS A 20 0.86 -0.85 -6.19
C HIS A 20 2.17 -0.30 -6.77
N ILE A 21 3.33 -0.89 -6.44
CA ILE A 21 4.63 -0.48 -7.02
C ILE A 21 4.66 -0.88 -8.49
N TYR A 22 4.26 -2.10 -8.83
CA TYR A 22 4.15 -2.56 -10.21
C TYR A 22 3.24 -1.66 -11.04
N ARG A 23 2.04 -1.36 -10.52
CA ARG A 23 1.08 -0.46 -11.17
C ARG A 23 1.68 0.94 -11.38
N GLN A 24 2.35 1.50 -10.38
CA GLN A 24 2.98 2.81 -10.46
C GLN A 24 4.10 2.85 -11.50
N VAL A 25 5.03 1.88 -11.47
CA VAL A 25 6.14 1.80 -12.43
C VAL A 25 5.62 1.65 -13.87
N ARG A 26 4.61 0.79 -14.07
CA ARG A 26 4.01 0.58 -15.40
C ARG A 26 3.30 1.82 -15.95
N SER A 27 2.81 2.69 -15.09
CA SER A 27 2.10 3.91 -15.48
C SER A 27 3.03 5.13 -15.72
N LEU A 28 4.33 5.01 -15.49
CA LEU A 28 5.32 6.05 -15.76
C LEU A 28 5.63 6.16 -17.26
N ARG A 29 4.63 6.58 -18.08
CA ARG A 29 4.75 6.63 -19.55
C ARG A 29 5.44 7.88 -20.08
N GLU A 30 5.46 8.96 -19.29
CA GLU A 30 6.05 10.25 -19.68
C GLU A 30 7.56 10.31 -19.44
N VAL A 31 8.10 9.37 -18.68
CA VAL A 31 9.52 9.18 -18.41
C VAL A 31 9.96 7.79 -18.90
N THR A 32 11.24 7.62 -19.17
CA THR A 32 11.82 6.30 -19.37
C THR A 32 12.10 5.70 -17.99
N THR A 33 11.55 4.53 -17.67
CA THR A 33 11.84 3.87 -16.38
C THR A 33 12.26 2.42 -16.57
N PHE A 34 13.19 1.98 -15.75
CA PHE A 34 13.57 0.58 -15.61
C PHE A 34 13.64 0.22 -14.12
N VAL A 35 13.44 -1.06 -13.81
CA VAL A 35 13.47 -1.53 -12.43
C VAL A 35 14.82 -2.13 -12.08
N MET A 36 15.44 -1.67 -11.00
CA MET A 36 16.61 -2.28 -10.38
C MET A 36 16.18 -3.12 -9.18
N THR A 37 16.49 -4.41 -9.18
CA THR A 37 16.04 -5.32 -8.11
C THR A 37 17.01 -6.47 -7.87
N LYS A 38 17.06 -6.98 -6.63
CA LYS A 38 17.82 -8.19 -6.27
C LYS A 38 17.06 -9.48 -6.59
N LYS A 39 15.71 -9.44 -6.53
CA LYS A 39 14.84 -10.60 -6.72
C LYS A 39 13.57 -10.21 -7.46
N VAL A 40 13.19 -11.04 -8.42
CA VAL A 40 11.91 -10.95 -9.12
C VAL A 40 11.05 -12.13 -8.71
N GLU A 41 9.79 -11.87 -8.35
CA GLU A 41 8.79 -12.89 -8.04
C GLU A 41 7.59 -12.75 -9.00
N ASN A 42 6.89 -13.86 -9.29
CA ASN A 42 5.65 -13.85 -10.07
C ASN A 42 5.72 -13.11 -11.43
N ALA A 43 6.85 -13.17 -12.14
CA ALA A 43 7.03 -12.49 -13.44
C ALA A 43 6.00 -12.93 -14.48
N SER A 44 5.56 -14.19 -14.47
CA SER A 44 4.52 -14.70 -15.36
C SER A 44 3.15 -14.08 -15.11
N ARG A 45 2.88 -13.65 -13.89
CA ARG A 45 1.61 -13.03 -13.48
C ARG A 45 1.61 -11.51 -13.70
N PHE A 46 2.78 -10.89 -13.59
CA PHE A 46 2.98 -9.44 -13.68
C PHE A 46 4.05 -9.14 -14.73
N PRO A 47 3.72 -9.12 -16.03
CA PRO A 47 4.69 -8.91 -17.10
C PRO A 47 5.29 -7.50 -17.03
N PHE A 48 6.62 -7.44 -16.95
CA PHE A 48 7.42 -6.23 -17.03
C PHE A 48 8.82 -6.61 -17.51
N ASP A 49 9.26 -6.04 -18.63
CA ASP A 49 10.46 -6.52 -19.33
C ASP A 49 11.73 -5.75 -18.97
N ASP A 50 11.61 -4.45 -18.63
CA ASP A 50 12.77 -3.59 -18.38
C ASP A 50 13.28 -3.70 -16.94
N ILE A 51 13.88 -4.86 -16.62
CA ILE A 51 14.38 -5.19 -15.28
C ILE A 51 15.88 -5.43 -15.31
N GLU A 52 16.62 -4.61 -14.58
CA GLU A 52 18.03 -4.81 -14.25
C GLU A 52 18.16 -5.58 -12.93
N ARG A 53 18.54 -6.85 -13.03
CA ARG A 53 18.82 -7.66 -11.83
C ARG A 53 20.17 -7.31 -11.28
N ILE A 54 20.23 -6.97 -10.00
CA ILE A 54 21.48 -6.78 -9.27
C ILE A 54 21.97 -8.16 -8.84
N PRO A 55 23.02 -8.71 -9.48
CA PRO A 55 23.52 -10.03 -9.14
C PRO A 55 24.10 -10.03 -7.72
N ARG A 56 24.20 -11.20 -7.11
CA ARG A 56 25.00 -11.33 -5.89
C ARG A 56 26.47 -11.19 -6.28
N PRO A 57 27.21 -10.20 -5.74
CA PRO A 57 28.60 -10.04 -6.09
C PRO A 57 29.40 -11.28 -5.66
N HIS A 58 30.33 -11.72 -6.51
CA HIS A 58 31.36 -12.67 -6.13
C HIS A 58 32.38 -11.91 -5.28
N THR A 59 32.28 -12.03 -3.96
CA THR A 59 33.24 -11.38 -3.04
C THR A 59 34.26 -12.42 -2.57
N ASN A 60 35.54 -12.03 -2.59
CA ASN A 60 36.58 -12.78 -1.92
C ASN A 60 36.25 -12.82 -0.42
N LEU A 61 36.11 -14.01 0.17
CA LEU A 61 35.69 -14.19 1.56
C LEU A 61 36.65 -13.50 2.56
N LEU A 62 37.95 -13.48 2.31
CA LEU A 62 38.95 -12.80 3.14
C LEU A 62 38.73 -11.28 3.12
N ARG A 63 38.61 -10.70 1.91
CA ARG A 63 38.30 -9.26 1.74
C ARG A 63 36.99 -8.88 2.38
N HIS A 64 35.94 -9.71 2.21
CA HIS A 64 34.66 -9.51 2.84
C HIS A 64 34.76 -9.48 4.36
N GLY A 65 35.48 -10.46 4.96
CA GLY A 65 35.70 -10.52 6.41
C GLY A 65 36.46 -9.28 6.91
N TRP A 66 37.57 -8.90 6.22
CA TRP A 66 38.31 -7.71 6.56
C TRP A 66 37.49 -6.43 6.55
N MET A 67 36.78 -6.15 5.43
CA MET A 67 35.96 -4.95 5.30
C MET A 67 34.79 -4.93 6.30
N LYS A 68 34.25 -6.09 6.66
CA LYS A 68 33.13 -6.20 7.61
C LYS A 68 33.59 -6.02 9.07
N PHE A 69 34.68 -6.70 9.47
CA PHE A 69 35.05 -6.81 10.88
C PHE A 69 36.16 -5.82 11.28
N VAL A 70 37.07 -5.50 10.38
CA VAL A 70 38.18 -4.58 10.64
C VAL A 70 37.83 -3.15 10.22
N GLU A 71 37.46 -2.94 8.94
CA GLU A 71 37.09 -1.62 8.44
C GLU A 71 35.68 -1.18 8.81
N ARG A 72 34.85 -2.09 9.32
CA ARG A 72 33.43 -1.84 9.69
C ARG A 72 32.62 -1.16 8.58
N ARG A 73 32.92 -1.48 7.32
CA ARG A 73 32.21 -0.94 6.18
C ARG A 73 30.75 -1.39 6.15
N PRO A 74 29.82 -0.57 5.65
CA PRO A 74 28.41 -0.94 5.54
C PRO A 74 28.20 -2.10 4.55
N PRO A 75 27.10 -2.87 4.72
CA PRO A 75 26.79 -4.05 3.89
C PRO A 75 26.84 -3.79 2.39
N LEU A 76 26.37 -2.63 1.94
CA LEU A 76 26.39 -2.25 0.53
C LEU A 76 27.81 -2.27 -0.07
N ILE A 77 28.80 -1.81 0.69
CA ILE A 77 30.20 -1.71 0.26
C ILE A 77 30.88 -3.06 0.37
N TYR A 78 30.88 -3.71 1.54
CA TYR A 78 31.62 -4.96 1.71
C TYR A 78 31.05 -6.12 0.86
N ARG A 79 29.78 -6.04 0.44
CA ARG A 79 29.18 -6.96 -0.51
C ARG A 79 29.44 -6.62 -1.97
N GLY A 80 30.06 -5.48 -2.28
CA GLY A 80 30.35 -5.04 -3.64
C GLY A 80 29.12 -4.55 -4.44
N GLU A 81 27.99 -4.33 -3.78
CA GLU A 81 26.76 -3.89 -4.43
C GLU A 81 26.87 -2.44 -4.97
N HIS A 82 27.63 -1.60 -4.28
CA HIS A 82 27.80 -0.18 -4.65
C HIS A 82 28.31 0.00 -6.09
N GLN A 83 29.39 -0.70 -6.46
CA GLN A 83 29.98 -0.61 -7.80
C GLN A 83 29.03 -1.11 -8.90
N LEU A 84 28.23 -2.14 -8.59
CA LEU A 84 27.23 -2.67 -9.52
C LEU A 84 26.12 -1.64 -9.77
N LEU A 85 25.64 -0.95 -8.72
CA LEU A 85 24.63 0.11 -8.88
C LEU A 85 25.15 1.23 -9.77
N VAL A 86 26.37 1.74 -9.51
CA VAL A 86 27.01 2.78 -10.32
C VAL A 86 27.13 2.34 -11.79
N SER A 87 27.60 1.12 -12.04
CA SER A 87 27.76 0.57 -13.39
C SER A 87 26.44 0.46 -14.15
N ILE A 88 25.36 -0.03 -13.49
CA ILE A 88 24.05 -0.15 -14.12
C ILE A 88 23.49 1.24 -14.45
N LEU A 89 23.53 2.17 -13.50
CA LEU A 89 23.00 3.52 -13.69
C LEU A 89 23.74 4.30 -14.78
N ALA A 90 25.06 4.16 -14.85
CA ALA A 90 25.85 4.78 -15.91
C ALA A 90 25.52 4.20 -17.29
N ARG A 91 25.47 2.85 -17.42
CA ARG A 91 25.11 2.17 -18.67
C ARG A 91 23.70 2.52 -19.16
N ARG A 92 22.76 2.70 -18.23
CA ARG A 92 21.37 3.04 -18.53
C ARG A 92 21.13 4.55 -18.63
N HIS A 93 22.17 5.37 -18.50
CA HIS A 93 22.08 6.84 -18.51
C HIS A 93 20.99 7.37 -17.56
N ALA A 94 20.88 6.78 -16.36
CA ALA A 94 19.88 7.21 -15.40
C ALA A 94 20.14 8.64 -14.93
N ASP A 95 19.09 9.48 -14.94
CA ASP A 95 19.14 10.86 -14.45
C ASP A 95 18.83 10.94 -12.97
N MET A 96 18.05 10.00 -12.44
CA MET A 96 17.71 9.92 -11.02
C MET A 96 17.34 8.50 -10.60
N MET A 97 17.30 8.28 -9.27
CA MET A 97 16.83 7.02 -8.69
C MET A 97 15.62 7.25 -7.79
N HIS A 98 14.53 6.52 -8.04
CA HIS A 98 13.39 6.40 -7.13
C HIS A 98 13.50 5.11 -6.31
N ILE A 99 13.74 5.25 -5.02
CA ILE A 99 13.95 4.15 -4.08
C ILE A 99 12.64 3.87 -3.35
N TYR A 100 12.12 2.66 -3.48
CA TYR A 100 10.93 2.22 -2.76
C TYR A 100 11.30 1.66 -1.39
N PHE A 101 10.65 2.16 -0.35
CA PHE A 101 10.79 1.90 1.08
C PHE A 101 12.01 2.56 1.75
N GLY A 102 11.77 3.14 2.93
CA GLY A 102 12.76 3.80 3.76
C GLY A 102 13.91 2.88 4.19
N HIS A 103 13.65 1.59 4.51
CA HIS A 103 14.69 0.63 4.82
C HIS A 103 15.63 0.33 3.63
N SER A 104 15.12 0.41 2.41
CA SER A 104 15.96 0.33 1.21
C SER A 104 16.82 1.59 1.07
N GLY A 105 16.27 2.78 1.35
CA GLY A 105 17.00 4.03 1.38
C GLY A 105 18.14 4.00 2.41
N VAL A 106 17.85 3.53 3.63
CA VAL A 106 18.88 3.36 4.67
C VAL A 106 19.99 2.38 4.24
N HIS A 107 19.62 1.27 3.58
CA HIS A 107 20.61 0.33 3.04
C HIS A 107 21.51 0.98 1.96
N LEU A 108 20.92 1.84 1.13
CA LEU A 108 21.60 2.53 0.04
C LEU A 108 22.28 3.85 0.45
N LEU A 109 22.25 4.26 1.71
CA LEU A 109 22.81 5.52 2.20
C LEU A 109 24.26 5.80 1.72
N PRO A 110 25.20 4.83 1.76
CA PRO A 110 26.56 5.08 1.27
C PRO A 110 26.59 5.43 -0.22
N PHE A 111 25.72 4.81 -1.01
CA PHE A 111 25.56 5.11 -2.43
C PHE A 111 24.90 6.48 -2.66
N ILE A 112 23.79 6.78 -1.96
CA ILE A 112 23.04 8.04 -2.09
C ILE A 112 23.97 9.25 -1.84
N ARG A 113 24.89 9.14 -0.88
CA ARG A 113 25.81 10.23 -0.49
C ARG A 113 26.97 10.44 -1.47
N GLU A 114 27.31 9.43 -2.26
CA GLU A 114 28.41 9.46 -3.21
C GLU A 114 27.96 9.69 -4.65
N TRP A 115 26.71 9.33 -4.97
CA TRP A 115 26.19 9.50 -6.32
C TRP A 115 25.77 10.96 -6.55
N ASN A 116 26.29 11.55 -7.63
CA ASN A 116 26.12 12.96 -7.98
C ASN A 116 24.78 13.30 -8.66
N LYS A 117 23.81 12.40 -8.61
CA LYS A 117 22.46 12.61 -9.17
C LYS A 117 21.39 12.38 -8.09
N PRO A 118 20.20 12.99 -8.22
CA PRO A 118 19.20 12.94 -7.16
C PRO A 118 18.64 11.55 -6.93
N CYS A 119 18.45 11.22 -5.65
CA CYS A 119 17.70 10.07 -5.18
C CYS A 119 16.42 10.54 -4.47
N VAL A 120 15.30 9.90 -4.77
CA VAL A 120 14.02 10.12 -4.09
C VAL A 120 13.63 8.84 -3.36
N VAL A 121 13.13 8.95 -2.13
CA VAL A 121 12.72 7.79 -1.34
C VAL A 121 11.23 7.87 -1.06
N SER A 122 10.50 6.78 -1.37
CA SER A 122 9.08 6.66 -1.03
C SER A 122 8.84 5.73 0.15
N PHE A 123 7.99 6.18 1.07
CA PHE A 123 7.59 5.48 2.27
C PHE A 123 6.17 4.92 2.13
N HIS A 124 5.96 3.69 2.67
CA HIS A 124 4.75 2.91 2.44
C HIS A 124 4.03 2.47 3.73
N GLY A 125 4.51 2.88 4.90
CA GLY A 125 3.91 2.62 6.22
C GLY A 125 4.71 1.62 7.05
N PHE A 126 4.92 0.39 6.57
CA PHE A 126 5.72 -0.62 7.29
C PHE A 126 7.15 -0.14 7.60
N ASP A 127 7.72 0.64 6.73
CA ASP A 127 9.07 1.20 6.82
C ASP A 127 9.25 2.32 7.87
N VAL A 128 8.20 2.67 8.58
CA VAL A 128 8.22 3.55 9.77
C VAL A 128 7.59 2.89 10.99
N ALA A 129 7.42 1.57 10.99
CA ALA A 129 6.98 0.80 12.15
C ALA A 129 8.10 0.69 13.22
N LYS A 130 7.74 0.51 14.50
CA LYS A 130 8.71 0.41 15.60
C LYS A 130 9.71 -0.75 15.46
N ASN A 131 9.29 -1.87 14.91
CA ASN A 131 10.07 -3.11 14.87
C ASN A 131 10.95 -3.25 13.62
N GLN A 132 11.66 -2.21 13.19
CA GLN A 132 12.67 -2.36 12.15
C GLN A 132 13.91 -3.05 12.72
N LYS A 133 14.29 -4.19 12.11
CA LYS A 133 15.49 -4.97 12.48
C LYS A 133 16.82 -4.31 12.04
N ILE A 134 16.85 -3.01 12.00
CA ILE A 134 18.05 -2.22 11.63
C ILE A 134 18.47 -1.45 12.88
N ASP A 135 19.69 -1.69 13.33
CA ASP A 135 20.27 -0.98 14.45
C ASP A 135 20.26 0.53 14.21
N ASP A 136 19.87 1.32 15.22
CA ASP A 136 19.67 2.77 15.16
C ASP A 136 18.92 3.24 13.90
N TYR A 137 17.80 2.57 13.58
CA TYR A 137 17.01 2.92 12.41
C TYR A 137 16.53 4.39 12.39
N PRO A 138 16.05 4.96 13.53
CA PRO A 138 15.67 6.38 13.56
C PRO A 138 16.82 7.34 13.26
N GLY A 139 18.01 7.10 13.79
CA GLY A 139 19.18 7.92 13.48
C GLY A 139 19.59 7.83 12.01
N LYS A 140 19.57 6.62 11.45
CA LYS A 140 19.82 6.41 10.01
C LYS A 140 18.78 7.04 9.10
N LEU A 141 17.50 7.09 9.54
CA LEU A 141 16.46 7.80 8.81
C LEU A 141 16.74 9.31 8.74
N ARG A 142 17.16 9.94 9.83
CA ARG A 142 17.53 11.37 9.83
C ARG A 142 18.64 11.64 8.82
N VAL A 143 19.70 10.83 8.83
CA VAL A 143 20.78 10.95 7.82
C VAL A 143 20.24 10.75 6.39
N LEU A 144 19.29 9.84 6.19
CA LEU A 144 18.64 9.63 4.88
C LEU A 144 17.84 10.87 4.47
N PHE A 145 17.07 11.46 5.37
CA PHE A 145 16.27 12.66 5.08
C PHE A 145 17.18 13.86 4.71
N ASP A 146 18.34 13.99 5.34
CA ASP A 146 19.31 15.01 4.99
C ASP A 146 19.94 14.78 3.61
N SER A 147 20.15 13.51 3.24
CA SER A 147 20.86 13.09 2.04
C SER A 147 19.98 13.08 0.77
N VAL A 148 18.66 13.20 0.88
CA VAL A 148 17.75 13.21 -0.29
C VAL A 148 17.05 14.55 -0.43
N PRO A 149 16.79 15.02 -1.68
CA PRO A 149 16.08 16.28 -1.88
C PRO A 149 14.62 16.18 -1.49
N ILE A 150 13.96 15.05 -1.75
CA ILE A 150 12.53 14.83 -1.55
C ILE A 150 12.26 13.45 -0.95
N VAL A 151 11.29 13.41 -0.05
CA VAL A 151 10.70 12.21 0.55
C VAL A 151 9.25 12.10 0.12
N LEU A 152 8.84 10.95 -0.41
CA LEU A 152 7.47 10.71 -0.84
C LEU A 152 6.71 9.92 0.23
N ALA A 153 5.58 10.46 0.69
CA ALA A 153 4.67 9.81 1.61
C ALA A 153 3.36 9.45 0.92
N ARG A 154 2.82 8.24 1.15
CA ARG A 154 1.58 7.77 0.52
C ARG A 154 0.30 8.38 1.09
N SER A 155 0.38 9.00 2.26
CA SER A 155 -0.76 9.63 2.96
C SER A 155 -0.28 10.78 3.84
N ARG A 156 -1.19 11.66 4.25
CA ARG A 156 -0.90 12.71 5.23
C ARG A 156 -0.52 12.12 6.58
N SER A 157 -1.25 11.11 7.04
CA SER A 157 -0.93 10.39 8.27
C SER A 157 0.51 9.86 8.27
N LEU A 158 0.98 9.31 7.13
CA LEU A 158 2.37 8.87 6.99
C LEU A 158 3.35 10.05 6.96
N ALA A 159 2.99 11.17 6.32
CA ALA A 159 3.82 12.38 6.31
C ALA A 159 4.02 12.92 7.74
N ASP A 160 2.95 13.02 8.53
CA ASP A 160 3.01 13.44 9.93
C ASP A 160 3.90 12.53 10.76
N ARG A 161 3.87 11.26 10.46
CA ARG A 161 4.73 10.27 11.12
C ARG A 161 6.20 10.44 10.73
N LEU A 162 6.50 10.70 9.46
CA LEU A 162 7.86 11.01 9.00
C LEU A 162 8.42 12.28 9.64
N ILE A 163 7.59 13.30 9.84
CA ILE A 163 7.97 14.54 10.58
C ILE A 163 8.37 14.17 12.01
N ARG A 164 7.60 13.32 12.71
CA ARG A 164 7.97 12.84 14.05
C ARG A 164 9.28 12.04 14.09
N PHE A 165 9.66 11.38 12.98
CA PHE A 165 10.98 10.75 12.82
C PHE A 165 12.09 11.73 12.44
N GLY A 166 11.79 13.02 12.31
CA GLY A 166 12.75 14.10 12.03
C GLY A 166 12.92 14.45 10.56
N CYS A 167 11.98 14.04 9.69
CA CYS A 167 11.99 14.50 8.29
C CYS A 167 11.53 15.96 8.22
N PRO A 168 12.28 16.88 7.60
CA PRO A 168 11.83 18.24 7.36
C PRO A 168 10.55 18.27 6.52
N ALA A 169 9.55 19.02 6.98
CA ALA A 169 8.23 19.06 6.33
C ALA A 169 8.29 19.51 4.86
N GLU A 170 9.19 20.46 4.57
CA GLU A 170 9.41 21.00 3.23
C GLU A 170 9.98 19.97 2.24
N LYS A 171 10.62 18.90 2.70
CA LYS A 171 11.07 17.79 1.87
C LYS A 171 9.97 16.78 1.56
N ILE A 172 8.86 16.78 2.30
CA ILE A 172 7.82 15.78 2.12
C ILE A 172 6.87 16.18 0.99
N ARG A 173 6.58 15.23 0.10
CA ARG A 173 5.52 15.34 -0.91
C ARG A 173 4.57 14.17 -0.79
N ILE A 174 3.28 14.45 -0.80
CA ILE A 174 2.26 13.40 -0.80
C ILE A 174 2.20 12.78 -2.20
N ASN A 175 2.50 11.50 -2.26
CA ASN A 175 2.41 10.69 -3.49
C ASN A 175 1.45 9.51 -3.24
N ARG A 176 0.15 9.77 -3.37
CA ARG A 176 -0.88 8.74 -3.21
C ARG A 176 -0.73 7.66 -4.27
N THR A 177 -0.99 6.43 -3.87
CA THR A 177 -1.14 5.34 -4.84
C THR A 177 -2.58 5.34 -5.32
N GLY A 178 -2.77 5.49 -6.60
CA GLY A 178 -4.07 5.31 -7.23
C GLY A 178 -4.34 3.86 -7.60
N ILE A 179 -5.50 3.65 -8.19
CA ILE A 179 -5.89 2.37 -8.80
C ILE A 179 -6.24 2.60 -10.28
N PRO A 180 -6.05 1.58 -11.13
CA PRO A 180 -6.43 1.66 -12.55
C PRO A 180 -7.94 1.54 -12.67
N LEU A 181 -8.64 2.67 -12.78
CA LEU A 181 -10.11 2.72 -12.79
C LEU A 181 -10.75 1.86 -13.89
N ALA A 182 -10.06 1.67 -15.01
CA ALA A 182 -10.51 0.81 -16.10
C ALA A 182 -10.62 -0.68 -15.69
N GLU A 183 -9.81 -1.11 -14.72
CA GLU A 183 -9.86 -2.47 -14.18
C GLU A 183 -10.99 -2.67 -13.15
N PHE A 184 -11.58 -1.58 -12.63
CA PHE A 184 -12.62 -1.57 -11.60
C PHE A 184 -13.82 -0.73 -12.07
N PRO A 185 -14.57 -1.19 -13.09
CA PRO A 185 -15.72 -0.46 -13.60
C PRO A 185 -16.80 -0.30 -12.52
N PHE A 186 -17.48 0.85 -12.55
CA PHE A 186 -18.64 1.08 -11.70
C PHE A 186 -19.77 0.13 -12.07
N VAL A 187 -20.40 -0.46 -11.05
CA VAL A 187 -21.60 -1.27 -11.20
C VAL A 187 -22.70 -0.65 -10.35
N ARG A 188 -23.83 -0.32 -11.00
CA ARG A 188 -25.02 0.10 -10.26
C ARG A 188 -25.48 -1.03 -9.33
N ARG A 189 -25.53 -0.75 -8.04
CA ARG A 189 -25.89 -1.75 -7.04
C ARG A 189 -27.40 -1.84 -6.88
N GLU A 190 -27.90 -3.06 -6.90
CA GLU A 190 -29.28 -3.33 -6.48
C GLU A 190 -29.32 -3.42 -4.97
N PHE A 191 -30.35 -2.83 -4.37
CA PHE A 191 -30.58 -2.92 -2.95
C PHE A 191 -31.22 -4.28 -2.61
N PRO A 192 -30.63 -5.11 -1.73
CA PRO A 192 -31.15 -6.44 -1.38
C PRO A 192 -32.41 -6.36 -0.55
N ARG A 193 -33.58 -6.19 -1.20
CA ARG A 193 -34.90 -6.06 -0.53
C ARG A 193 -35.29 -7.31 0.24
N ASP A 194 -34.75 -8.45 -0.13
CA ASP A 194 -34.98 -9.74 0.52
C ASP A 194 -34.08 -9.95 1.75
N GLY A 195 -33.18 -9.01 2.06
CA GLY A 195 -32.23 -9.06 3.19
C GLY A 195 -31.03 -9.99 2.98
N ALA A 196 -30.78 -10.49 1.76
CA ALA A 196 -29.65 -11.34 1.43
C ALA A 196 -28.39 -10.51 1.14
N TRP A 197 -27.86 -9.89 2.17
CA TRP A 197 -26.67 -9.04 2.08
C TRP A 197 -25.38 -9.86 2.01
N ARG A 198 -24.50 -9.52 1.06
CA ARG A 198 -23.13 -10.01 1.04
C ARG A 198 -22.19 -8.89 1.45
N VAL A 199 -21.56 -9.06 2.62
CA VAL A 199 -20.50 -8.20 3.14
C VAL A 199 -19.16 -8.75 2.71
N LEU A 200 -18.22 -7.91 2.31
CA LEU A 200 -16.90 -8.30 1.86
C LEU A 200 -15.81 -7.59 2.67
N GLN A 201 -14.76 -8.34 3.05
CA GLN A 201 -13.47 -7.80 3.46
C GLN A 201 -12.37 -8.46 2.61
N ALA A 202 -11.47 -7.65 2.04
CA ALA A 202 -10.33 -8.15 1.26
C ALA A 202 -9.02 -7.64 1.87
N CYS A 203 -8.27 -8.53 2.56
CA CYS A 203 -7.04 -8.15 3.27
C CYS A 203 -6.21 -9.37 3.69
N ARG A 204 -4.98 -9.14 4.17
CA ARG A 204 -4.23 -10.16 4.92
C ARG A 204 -4.87 -10.37 6.30
N LEU A 205 -4.90 -11.61 6.79
CA LEU A 205 -5.46 -11.92 8.12
C LEU A 205 -4.38 -11.71 9.20
N ILE A 206 -4.15 -10.44 9.55
CA ILE A 206 -3.21 -9.95 10.57
C ILE A 206 -3.89 -8.88 11.43
N ASP A 207 -3.38 -8.64 12.63
CA ASP A 207 -3.99 -7.73 13.62
C ASP A 207 -4.39 -6.37 13.03
N LYS A 208 -3.48 -5.73 12.30
CA LYS A 208 -3.71 -4.43 11.67
C LYS A 208 -4.98 -4.32 10.83
N LYS A 209 -5.53 -5.43 10.36
CA LYS A 209 -6.69 -5.46 9.45
C LYS A 209 -8.03 -5.55 10.15
N GLY A 210 -8.03 -5.66 11.47
CA GLY A 210 -9.23 -5.63 12.30
C GLY A 210 -10.28 -6.67 11.92
N VAL A 211 -9.86 -7.85 11.41
CA VAL A 211 -10.82 -8.87 10.95
C VAL A 211 -11.68 -9.39 12.10
N ALA A 212 -11.14 -9.43 13.32
CA ALA A 212 -11.91 -9.79 14.50
C ALA A 212 -13.04 -8.78 14.80
N SER A 213 -12.75 -7.48 14.67
CA SER A 213 -13.76 -6.41 14.80
C SER A 213 -14.80 -6.47 13.69
N ALA A 214 -14.39 -6.81 12.44
CA ALA A 214 -15.33 -7.02 11.34
C ALA A 214 -16.29 -8.20 11.60
N ILE A 215 -15.78 -9.34 12.12
CA ILE A 215 -16.60 -10.51 12.46
C ILE A 215 -17.61 -10.16 13.58
N ARG A 216 -17.20 -9.41 14.61
CA ARG A 216 -18.10 -8.93 15.68
C ARG A 216 -19.17 -7.98 15.14
N ALA A 217 -18.78 -7.01 14.32
CA ALA A 217 -19.71 -6.09 13.65
C ALA A 217 -20.70 -6.84 12.76
N PHE A 218 -20.23 -7.84 12.02
CA PHE A 218 -21.09 -8.70 11.22
C PHE A 218 -22.05 -9.52 12.07
N ALA A 219 -21.69 -9.99 13.25
CA ALA A 219 -22.62 -10.70 14.15
C ALA A 219 -23.82 -9.82 14.54
N THR A 220 -23.57 -8.53 14.87
CA THR A 220 -24.64 -7.55 15.13
C THR A 220 -25.53 -7.33 13.91
N PHE A 221 -24.90 -7.17 12.72
CA PHE A 221 -25.61 -7.01 11.46
C PHE A 221 -26.47 -8.23 11.11
N ALA A 222 -25.91 -9.42 11.23
CA ALA A 222 -26.53 -10.69 10.90
C ALA A 222 -27.71 -11.06 11.80
N ALA A 223 -27.77 -10.51 13.03
CA ALA A 223 -28.93 -10.66 13.90
C ALA A 223 -30.16 -9.94 13.31
N LYS A 224 -29.97 -8.79 12.64
CA LYS A 224 -31.08 -8.07 11.98
C LYS A 224 -31.37 -8.56 10.56
N PHE A 225 -30.30 -9.03 9.86
CA PHE A 225 -30.42 -9.55 8.48
C PHE A 225 -29.94 -11.02 8.44
N PRO A 226 -30.80 -11.98 8.84
CA PRO A 226 -30.41 -13.39 9.02
C PRO A 226 -30.01 -14.10 7.73
N ARG A 227 -30.35 -13.57 6.56
CA ARG A 227 -29.94 -14.10 5.24
C ARG A 227 -28.62 -13.52 4.73
N SER A 228 -27.94 -12.70 5.54
CA SER A 228 -26.66 -12.11 5.18
C SER A 228 -25.50 -13.10 5.31
N GLU A 229 -24.46 -12.90 4.51
CA GLU A 229 -23.20 -13.62 4.55
C GLU A 229 -22.01 -12.65 4.60
N PHE A 230 -20.90 -13.09 5.20
CA PHE A 230 -19.65 -12.35 5.26
C PHE A 230 -18.55 -13.12 4.55
N VAL A 231 -18.01 -12.53 3.49
CA VAL A 231 -16.94 -13.13 2.69
C VAL A 231 -15.63 -12.44 3.00
N ILE A 232 -14.62 -13.22 3.39
CA ILE A 232 -13.29 -12.74 3.77
C ILE A 232 -12.29 -13.28 2.75
N ALA A 233 -11.79 -12.40 1.89
CA ALA A 233 -10.81 -12.71 0.86
C ALA A 233 -9.40 -12.36 1.35
N GLY A 234 -8.58 -13.38 1.57
CA GLY A 234 -7.20 -13.23 2.02
C GLY A 234 -6.71 -14.40 2.84
N LYS A 235 -5.41 -14.36 3.19
CA LYS A 235 -4.75 -15.35 4.05
C LYS A 235 -3.92 -14.65 5.12
N GLY A 236 -3.68 -15.35 6.22
CA GLY A 236 -2.80 -14.88 7.28
C GLY A 236 -2.83 -15.77 8.51
N PRO A 237 -1.92 -15.53 9.46
CA PRO A 237 -1.74 -16.37 10.63
C PRO A 237 -2.94 -16.37 11.59
N LEU A 238 -3.81 -15.36 11.54
CA LEU A 238 -4.96 -15.25 12.43
C LEU A 238 -6.16 -16.09 12.01
N GLN A 239 -6.16 -16.73 10.84
CA GLN A 239 -7.33 -17.45 10.33
C GLN A 239 -7.94 -18.45 11.33
N PRO A 240 -7.17 -19.34 12.01
CA PRO A 240 -7.75 -20.28 12.95
C PRO A 240 -8.47 -19.61 14.13
N GLN A 241 -7.90 -18.50 14.63
CA GLN A 241 -8.50 -17.74 15.73
C GLN A 241 -9.78 -17.02 15.32
N LEU A 242 -9.85 -16.56 14.06
CA LEU A 242 -11.01 -15.90 13.49
C LEU A 242 -12.16 -16.88 13.22
N GLU A 243 -11.86 -18.10 12.81
CA GLU A 243 -12.84 -19.20 12.66
C GLU A 243 -13.47 -19.55 14.01
N VAL A 244 -12.66 -19.74 15.07
CA VAL A 244 -13.14 -19.95 16.45
C VAL A 244 -14.00 -18.77 16.93
N LEU A 245 -13.64 -17.53 16.58
CA LEU A 245 -14.46 -16.36 16.93
C LEU A 245 -15.84 -16.42 16.27
N ALA A 246 -15.91 -16.78 14.99
CA ALA A 246 -17.19 -16.92 14.28
C ALA A 246 -18.07 -18.03 14.89
N GLU A 247 -17.49 -19.14 15.33
CA GLU A 247 -18.18 -20.21 16.06
C GLU A 247 -18.77 -19.70 17.38
N ARG A 248 -17.95 -19.03 18.21
CA ARG A 248 -18.38 -18.45 19.50
C ARG A 248 -19.54 -17.46 19.36
N LEU A 249 -19.60 -16.74 18.24
CA LEU A 249 -20.66 -15.80 17.93
C LEU A 249 -21.88 -16.45 17.22
N ASN A 250 -21.87 -17.77 17.03
CA ASN A 250 -22.91 -18.55 16.33
C ASN A 250 -23.20 -18.06 14.90
N ILE A 251 -22.15 -17.60 14.18
CA ILE A 251 -22.26 -17.13 12.79
C ILE A 251 -21.34 -17.88 11.83
N ALA A 252 -20.69 -18.96 12.25
CA ALA A 252 -19.70 -19.69 11.44
C ALA A 252 -20.25 -20.13 10.08
N SER A 253 -21.51 -20.56 10.02
CA SER A 253 -22.17 -20.96 8.75
C SER A 253 -22.37 -19.81 7.75
N ARG A 254 -22.18 -18.56 8.18
CA ARG A 254 -22.39 -17.34 7.38
C ARG A 254 -21.10 -16.56 7.15
N VAL A 255 -19.94 -17.04 7.66
CA VAL A 255 -18.61 -16.42 7.46
C VAL A 255 -17.77 -17.32 6.58
N HIS A 256 -17.36 -16.83 5.42
CA HIS A 256 -16.67 -17.62 4.39
C HIS A 256 -15.24 -17.10 4.16
N PHE A 257 -14.24 -17.91 4.54
CA PHE A 257 -12.84 -17.62 4.29
C PHE A 257 -12.43 -18.15 2.90
N CYS A 258 -12.28 -17.28 1.90
CA CYS A 258 -11.99 -17.65 0.51
C CYS A 258 -10.49 -17.84 0.22
N GLY A 259 -9.62 -17.59 1.18
CA GLY A 259 -8.18 -17.62 0.96
C GLY A 259 -7.71 -16.49 0.02
N PHE A 260 -6.50 -16.63 -0.50
CA PHE A 260 -5.93 -15.65 -1.42
C PHE A 260 -6.56 -15.81 -2.82
N LEU A 261 -7.19 -14.75 -3.31
CA LEU A 261 -7.84 -14.72 -4.62
C LEU A 261 -6.95 -14.10 -5.71
N SER A 262 -7.16 -14.51 -6.96
CA SER A 262 -6.61 -13.81 -8.10
C SER A 262 -7.24 -12.41 -8.25
N GLN A 263 -6.57 -11.49 -8.97
CA GLN A 263 -7.17 -10.16 -9.24
C GLN A 263 -8.49 -10.27 -10.00
N LYS A 264 -8.64 -11.27 -10.88
CA LYS A 264 -9.87 -11.53 -11.62
C LYS A 264 -11.01 -11.94 -10.66
N ASP A 265 -10.73 -12.90 -9.77
CA ASP A 265 -11.74 -13.43 -8.84
C ASP A 265 -12.11 -12.39 -7.78
N LEU A 266 -11.13 -11.58 -7.32
CA LEU A 266 -11.38 -10.49 -6.39
C LEU A 266 -12.25 -9.39 -7.02
N ARG A 267 -12.00 -9.02 -8.29
CA ARG A 267 -12.89 -8.08 -9.02
C ARG A 267 -14.32 -8.62 -9.17
N TRP A 268 -14.43 -9.89 -9.50
CA TRP A 268 -15.75 -10.53 -9.54
C TRP A 268 -16.45 -10.44 -8.18
N LEU A 269 -15.72 -10.72 -7.10
CA LEU A 269 -16.28 -10.67 -5.76
C LEU A 269 -16.70 -9.24 -5.33
N TYR A 270 -15.94 -8.21 -5.70
CA TYR A 270 -16.38 -6.82 -5.52
C TYR A 270 -17.72 -6.56 -6.22
N HIS A 271 -17.91 -7.10 -7.43
CA HIS A 271 -19.17 -6.92 -8.17
C HIS A 271 -20.35 -7.69 -7.56
N GLN A 272 -20.11 -8.82 -6.92
CA GLN A 272 -21.14 -9.64 -6.29
C GLN A 272 -21.48 -9.22 -4.85
N SER A 273 -20.72 -8.29 -4.28
CA SER A 273 -20.92 -7.86 -2.89
C SER A 273 -21.78 -6.60 -2.80
N HIS A 274 -22.34 -6.35 -1.62
CA HIS A 274 -23.22 -5.22 -1.37
C HIS A 274 -22.58 -4.19 -0.44
N LEU A 275 -21.78 -4.61 0.54
CA LEU A 275 -21.05 -3.75 1.49
C LEU A 275 -19.59 -4.18 1.55
N PHE A 276 -18.71 -3.22 1.75
CA PHE A 276 -17.29 -3.49 2.01
C PHE A 276 -16.92 -2.99 3.42
N ILE A 277 -16.34 -3.86 4.24
CA ILE A 277 -15.89 -3.50 5.58
C ILE A 277 -14.37 -3.59 5.67
N HIS A 278 -13.71 -2.59 6.30
CA HIS A 278 -12.26 -2.58 6.47
C HIS A 278 -11.85 -1.86 7.76
N PRO A 279 -12.07 -2.44 8.93
CA PRO A 279 -11.85 -1.80 10.21
C PRO A 279 -10.41 -1.97 10.67
N SER A 280 -9.44 -1.37 9.94
CA SER A 280 -8.03 -1.41 10.33
C SER A 280 -7.81 -0.82 11.72
N GLU A 281 -6.86 -1.39 12.44
CA GLU A 281 -6.52 -1.08 13.82
C GLU A 281 -5.01 -0.92 13.97
N THR A 282 -4.57 -0.15 14.96
CA THR A 282 -3.16 0.06 15.27
C THR A 282 -2.62 -1.15 16.06
N PRO A 283 -1.75 -1.98 15.49
CA PRO A 283 -1.14 -3.10 16.20
C PRO A 283 -0.03 -2.62 17.14
N ALA A 284 0.47 -3.54 18.00
CA ALA A 284 1.52 -3.25 18.99
C ALA A 284 2.83 -2.67 18.38
N ASP A 285 3.13 -3.00 17.11
CA ASP A 285 4.29 -2.47 16.38
C ASP A 285 4.04 -1.10 15.73
N GLU A 286 2.87 -0.50 15.96
CA GLU A 286 2.44 0.79 15.39
C GLU A 286 2.48 0.85 13.85
N ASN A 287 2.38 -0.29 13.18
CA ASN A 287 2.35 -0.35 11.73
C ASN A 287 1.00 0.11 11.20
N GLN A 288 0.90 1.36 10.80
CA GLN A 288 -0.34 1.94 10.27
C GLN A 288 -0.53 1.68 8.77
N GLU A 289 -1.78 1.79 8.32
CA GLU A 289 -2.12 1.81 6.91
C GLU A 289 -1.78 3.18 6.29
N GLY A 290 -1.40 3.16 5.00
CA GLY A 290 -1.69 4.29 4.14
C GLY A 290 -3.18 4.30 3.78
N VAL A 291 -3.52 4.53 2.51
CA VAL A 291 -4.87 4.23 2.02
C VAL A 291 -4.86 2.81 1.47
N PRO A 292 -5.64 1.86 2.04
CA PRO A 292 -5.68 0.49 1.55
C PRO A 292 -6.22 0.40 0.12
N ASN A 293 -5.48 -0.27 -0.78
CA ASN A 293 -5.93 -0.42 -2.17
C ASN A 293 -7.29 -1.13 -2.26
N SER A 294 -7.57 -2.10 -1.39
CA SER A 294 -8.85 -2.82 -1.39
C SER A 294 -10.05 -1.92 -1.07
N ILE A 295 -9.88 -0.87 -0.26
CA ILE A 295 -10.90 0.16 -0.07
C ILE A 295 -11.12 0.92 -1.38
N LEU A 296 -10.05 1.38 -2.03
CA LEU A 296 -10.15 2.13 -3.28
C LEU A 296 -10.76 1.28 -4.40
N GLU A 297 -10.39 0.01 -4.49
CA GLU A 297 -10.91 -0.96 -5.44
C GLU A 297 -12.41 -1.20 -5.22
N ALA A 298 -12.84 -1.40 -3.97
CA ALA A 298 -14.24 -1.52 -3.60
C ALA A 298 -15.06 -0.26 -3.96
N MET A 299 -14.58 0.91 -3.53
CA MET A 299 -15.22 2.19 -3.81
C MET A 299 -15.32 2.47 -5.33
N ALA A 300 -14.29 2.11 -6.10
CA ALA A 300 -14.30 2.27 -7.55
C ALA A 300 -15.41 1.45 -8.23
N THR A 301 -15.72 0.27 -7.71
CA THR A 301 -16.84 -0.54 -8.22
C THR A 301 -18.20 -0.08 -7.71
N GLY A 302 -18.26 0.93 -6.85
CA GLY A 302 -19.49 1.45 -6.25
C GLY A 302 -19.92 0.70 -4.98
N LEU A 303 -19.03 -0.04 -4.30
CA LEU A 303 -19.34 -0.60 -2.98
C LEU A 303 -19.31 0.51 -1.92
N PRO A 304 -20.41 0.70 -1.16
CA PRO A 304 -20.35 1.50 0.07
C PRO A 304 -19.38 0.89 1.07
N VAL A 305 -18.57 1.74 1.71
CA VAL A 305 -17.49 1.32 2.60
C VAL A 305 -17.82 1.70 4.05
N ILE A 306 -17.60 0.73 4.94
CA ILE A 306 -17.58 0.93 6.39
C ILE A 306 -16.15 0.64 6.86
N ALA A 307 -15.50 1.59 7.53
CA ALA A 307 -14.10 1.47 7.93
C ALA A 307 -13.84 2.17 9.29
N THR A 308 -12.58 2.19 9.70
CA THR A 308 -12.15 2.92 10.90
C THR A 308 -11.36 4.18 10.55
N ARG A 309 -11.30 5.14 11.49
CA ARG A 309 -10.44 6.34 11.44
C ARG A 309 -8.98 5.98 11.66
N HIS A 310 -8.46 5.04 10.86
CA HIS A 310 -7.12 4.52 10.98
C HIS A 310 -6.22 5.00 9.84
N GLY A 311 -5.03 5.51 10.19
CA GLY A 311 -3.99 5.87 9.22
C GLY A 311 -4.49 6.81 8.11
N GLY A 312 -4.31 6.40 6.85
CA GLY A 312 -4.75 7.17 5.69
C GLY A 312 -6.20 6.89 5.23
N ILE A 313 -6.96 6.03 5.89
CA ILE A 313 -8.33 5.67 5.48
C ILE A 313 -9.24 6.89 5.37
N PRO A 314 -9.20 7.90 6.31
CA PRO A 314 -10.01 9.12 6.19
C PRO A 314 -9.68 10.01 4.98
N GLU A 315 -8.61 9.73 4.25
CA GLU A 315 -8.32 10.45 3.00
C GLU A 315 -9.14 9.92 1.81
N ALA A 316 -9.65 8.70 1.89
CA ALA A 316 -10.50 8.09 0.87
C ALA A 316 -11.98 8.04 1.30
N VAL A 317 -12.23 7.66 2.54
CA VAL A 317 -13.57 7.55 3.10
C VAL A 317 -13.90 8.80 3.89
N THR A 318 -14.89 9.55 3.41
CA THR A 318 -15.43 10.75 4.08
C THR A 318 -16.72 10.38 4.78
N GLU A 319 -16.74 10.55 6.10
CA GLU A 319 -17.89 10.26 6.97
C GLU A 319 -19.17 10.91 6.45
N ASN A 320 -20.26 10.15 6.42
CA ASN A 320 -21.60 10.57 5.97
C ASN A 320 -21.69 11.07 4.51
N VAL A 321 -20.62 10.93 3.70
CA VAL A 321 -20.59 11.33 2.30
C VAL A 321 -20.50 10.10 1.40
N ASN A 322 -19.41 9.32 1.52
CA ASN A 322 -19.13 8.17 0.65
C ASN A 322 -18.87 6.87 1.42
N GLY A 323 -19.05 6.88 2.74
CA GLY A 323 -18.89 5.75 3.64
C GLY A 323 -19.12 6.12 5.09
N TYR A 324 -18.89 5.16 5.99
CA TYR A 324 -18.91 5.34 7.43
C TYR A 324 -17.52 5.12 8.02
N LEU A 325 -17.16 5.92 9.03
CA LEU A 325 -15.93 5.79 9.80
C LEU A 325 -16.24 5.68 11.29
N SER A 326 -15.86 4.55 11.90
CA SER A 326 -15.88 4.35 13.35
C SER A 326 -14.48 4.55 13.95
N GLU A 327 -14.38 4.69 15.26
CA GLU A 327 -13.10 4.61 15.96
C GLU A 327 -12.53 3.17 15.88
N GLU A 328 -11.23 3.03 16.07
CA GLU A 328 -10.59 1.70 16.15
C GLU A 328 -11.20 0.89 17.29
N HIS A 329 -11.38 -0.41 17.11
CA HIS A 329 -11.99 -1.36 18.07
C HIS A 329 -13.48 -1.14 18.38
N ASP A 330 -14.14 -0.11 17.83
CA ASP A 330 -15.58 0.14 18.01
C ASP A 330 -16.41 -0.69 17.00
N TRP A 331 -16.38 -2.01 17.22
CA TRP A 331 -17.11 -2.96 16.37
C TRP A 331 -18.65 -2.84 16.50
N GLU A 332 -19.15 -2.27 17.58
CA GLU A 332 -20.58 -2.01 17.80
C GLU A 332 -21.07 -0.93 16.82
N ASN A 333 -20.37 0.19 16.76
CA ASN A 333 -20.70 1.27 15.82
C ASN A 333 -20.50 0.82 14.35
N LEU A 334 -19.49 0.01 14.05
CA LEU A 334 -19.34 -0.60 12.73
C LEU A 334 -20.58 -1.41 12.35
N GLY A 335 -21.10 -2.25 13.26
CA GLY A 335 -22.32 -3.04 13.05
C GLY A 335 -23.57 -2.17 12.84
N GLN A 336 -23.73 -1.10 13.64
CA GLN A 336 -24.83 -0.15 13.48
C GLN A 336 -24.76 0.63 12.15
N SER A 337 -23.55 1.00 11.72
CA SER A 337 -23.34 1.66 10.42
C SER A 337 -23.74 0.75 9.25
N MET A 338 -23.41 -0.55 9.33
CA MET A 338 -23.87 -1.54 8.35
C MET A 338 -25.42 -1.62 8.32
N ILE A 339 -26.06 -1.67 9.50
CA ILE A 339 -27.51 -1.70 9.64
C ILE A 339 -28.14 -0.44 9.05
N ALA A 340 -27.57 0.73 9.32
CA ALA A 340 -28.08 2.01 8.79
C ALA A 340 -28.09 2.01 7.25
N LEU A 341 -26.99 1.59 6.61
CA LEU A 341 -26.92 1.47 5.14
C LEU A 341 -27.91 0.45 4.59
N ALA A 342 -28.05 -0.70 5.25
CA ALA A 342 -28.94 -1.76 4.82
C ALA A 342 -30.43 -1.48 5.12
N SER A 343 -30.74 -0.38 5.80
CA SER A 343 -32.12 0.04 6.13
C SER A 343 -32.62 1.19 5.27
N SER A 344 -31.78 1.81 4.42
CA SER A 344 -32.19 2.93 3.55
C SER A 344 -31.65 2.75 2.12
N PRO A 345 -32.54 2.41 1.15
CA PRO A 345 -32.20 2.32 -0.27
C PRO A 345 -31.60 3.62 -0.82
N GLU A 346 -32.08 4.77 -0.37
CA GLU A 346 -31.67 6.10 -0.82
C GLU A 346 -30.23 6.38 -0.33
N LEU A 347 -29.95 6.09 0.94
CA LEU A 347 -28.62 6.24 1.54
C LEU A 347 -27.61 5.30 0.87
N TYR A 348 -28.01 4.05 0.65
CA TYR A 348 -27.21 3.03 -0.03
C TYR A 348 -26.82 3.48 -1.44
N ALA A 349 -27.79 3.91 -2.26
CA ALA A 349 -27.55 4.40 -3.61
C ALA A 349 -26.64 5.64 -3.62
N ARG A 350 -26.88 6.60 -2.73
CA ARG A 350 -26.07 7.81 -2.59
C ARG A 350 -24.61 7.47 -2.27
N TYR A 351 -24.36 6.59 -1.29
CA TYR A 351 -22.98 6.22 -0.93
C TYR A 351 -22.28 5.42 -2.01
N SER A 352 -23.00 4.57 -2.74
CA SER A 352 -22.46 3.84 -3.88
C SER A 352 -21.92 4.78 -4.96
N HIS A 353 -22.68 5.80 -5.35
CA HIS A 353 -22.25 6.80 -6.34
C HIS A 353 -21.10 7.68 -5.79
N ALA A 354 -21.25 8.22 -4.58
CA ALA A 354 -20.24 9.08 -3.98
C ALA A 354 -18.89 8.36 -3.74
N ALA A 355 -18.90 7.05 -3.44
CA ALA A 355 -17.70 6.24 -3.34
C ALA A 355 -16.94 6.23 -4.68
N ARG A 356 -17.62 5.94 -5.79
CA ARG A 356 -17.02 5.97 -7.14
C ARG A 356 -16.47 7.34 -7.49
N GLU A 357 -17.23 8.39 -7.30
CA GLU A 357 -16.84 9.77 -7.62
C GLU A 357 -15.61 10.20 -6.83
N GLY A 358 -15.58 9.91 -5.53
CA GLY A 358 -14.45 10.21 -4.64
C GLY A 358 -13.15 9.56 -5.12
N VAL A 359 -13.19 8.28 -5.48
CA VAL A 359 -12.01 7.57 -5.99
C VAL A 359 -11.63 8.06 -7.38
N ALA A 360 -12.57 8.27 -8.28
CA ALA A 360 -12.29 8.78 -9.63
C ALA A 360 -11.63 10.18 -9.59
N LYS A 361 -12.05 11.03 -8.66
CA LYS A 361 -11.48 12.37 -8.48
C LYS A 361 -10.09 12.35 -7.86
N ASN A 362 -9.85 11.51 -6.84
CA ASN A 362 -8.68 11.67 -5.95
C ASN A 362 -7.68 10.52 -6.04
N PHE A 363 -8.05 9.36 -6.62
CA PHE A 363 -7.25 8.14 -6.60
C PHE A 363 -7.18 7.43 -7.96
N ASP A 364 -7.46 8.14 -9.04
CA ASP A 364 -7.19 7.64 -10.39
C ASP A 364 -5.67 7.55 -10.60
N GLN A 365 -5.19 6.34 -10.86
CA GLN A 365 -3.76 6.05 -10.99
C GLN A 365 -3.10 6.86 -12.11
N ASP A 366 -3.73 6.95 -13.28
CA ASP A 366 -3.13 7.63 -14.41
C ASP A 366 -2.97 9.14 -14.13
N ARG A 367 -3.97 9.76 -13.50
CA ARG A 367 -3.87 11.16 -13.06
C ARG A 367 -2.82 11.39 -11.98
N LEU A 368 -2.70 10.47 -11.02
CA LEU A 368 -1.73 10.60 -9.93
C LEU A 368 -0.30 10.38 -10.40
N VAL A 369 -0.07 9.47 -11.32
CA VAL A 369 1.27 9.20 -11.84
C VAL A 369 1.70 10.30 -12.80
N SER A 370 0.92 10.60 -13.84
CA SER A 370 1.27 11.62 -14.84
C SER A 370 1.25 13.04 -14.27
N GLY A 371 0.20 13.41 -13.55
CA GLY A 371 0.04 14.78 -13.02
C GLY A 371 0.87 15.08 -11.77
N SER A 372 1.02 14.13 -10.85
CA SER A 372 1.67 14.36 -9.55
C SER A 372 3.10 13.85 -9.51
N LEU A 373 3.30 12.54 -9.68
CA LEU A 373 4.62 11.93 -9.51
C LEU A 373 5.61 12.42 -10.56
N VAL A 374 5.25 12.37 -11.84
CA VAL A 374 6.13 12.84 -12.94
C VAL A 374 6.45 14.32 -12.75
N GLY A 375 5.48 15.15 -12.38
CA GLY A 375 5.69 16.55 -12.07
C GLY A 375 6.66 16.79 -10.90
N ILE A 376 6.63 15.93 -9.87
CA ILE A 376 7.61 15.99 -8.77
C ILE A 376 9.00 15.63 -9.29
N LEU A 377 9.14 14.52 -10.02
CA LEU A 377 10.43 14.05 -10.54
C LEU A 377 11.08 15.09 -11.46
N ASN A 378 10.33 15.69 -12.38
CA ASN A 378 10.84 16.74 -13.27
C ASN A 378 11.32 17.98 -12.51
N ARG A 379 10.60 18.43 -11.47
CA ARG A 379 11.03 19.57 -10.64
C ARG A 379 12.31 19.30 -9.87
N ILE A 380 12.52 18.06 -9.42
CA ILE A 380 13.76 17.68 -8.72
C ILE A 380 14.95 17.81 -9.65
N ILE A 381 14.85 17.29 -10.87
CA ILE A 381 15.93 17.39 -11.87
C ILE A 381 16.21 18.86 -12.18
N ALA A 382 15.19 19.67 -12.48
CA ALA A 382 15.35 21.09 -12.78
C ALA A 382 15.93 21.92 -11.63
N SER A 383 15.92 21.43 -10.40
CA SER A 383 16.54 22.07 -9.23
C SER A 383 17.94 21.52 -8.92
N PHE A 384 18.38 20.49 -9.62
CA PHE A 384 19.66 19.81 -9.40
C PHE A 384 20.69 20.20 -10.46
N ASP A 385 20.23 20.63 -11.65
CA ASP A 385 21.04 21.27 -12.68
C ASP A 385 21.37 22.73 -12.31
#